data_352184d912ede1c9113edd2d0934bfae
#
_entry.id   352184d912ede1c9113edd2d0934bfae
#
_cell.length_a   1.000
_cell.length_b   1.000
_cell.length_c   1.000
_cell.angle_alpha   90.00
_cell.angle_beta   90.00
_cell.angle_gamma   90.00
#
_symmetry.space_group_name_H-M   'P 1'
#
loop_
_entity.id
_entity.type
_entity.pdbx_description
1 polymer ?
#
loop_
_entity_poly.entity_id
_entity_poly.type
_entity_poly.pdbx_seq_one_letter_code
_entity_poly.pdbx_strand_id
1 'polypeptide(L)'
;GLPTSCFMCTYIFRYDPDSEWPFLIAGNRDELRSRPWLPPARHWPDREDVVAGKDTLAGGTWLGLSDTGVVAAILNKKKALGPAPDKRSRGEIVLDALDHPDAVDAAKALLDANGDAYRPFNLIIADNRDAFWIAHEGEDKVHVHPIEPGVHLISHNDLDTGLRAETHLARAREGVPEGAMDDPESWERWVALLSERAEPDSEYWEAALNVDVPDWGFGTVSSAIIALPSMHDEGAKPVFMFADGPGDQATYKPV
;
A
#
# COMPACT_ATOMS: atom_id res chain seq x y z
N GLY A 1 -13.07 -17.12 -16.95
CA GLY A 1 -12.08 -17.00 -15.85
C GLY A 1 -11.86 -15.53 -15.55
N LEU A 2 -11.56 -15.20 -14.31
CA LEU A 2 -11.18 -13.83 -13.91
C LEU A 2 -10.03 -13.34 -14.81
N PRO A 3 -10.13 -12.16 -15.42
CA PRO A 3 -8.99 -11.59 -16.14
C PRO A 3 -7.84 -11.40 -15.16
N THR A 4 -6.64 -11.70 -15.62
CA THR A 4 -5.41 -11.62 -14.82
C THR A 4 -5.04 -10.20 -14.36
N SER A 5 -5.80 -9.20 -14.80
CA SER A 5 -5.62 -7.77 -14.50
C SER A 5 -6.45 -7.23 -13.34
N CYS A 6 -7.31 -8.03 -12.72
CA CYS A 6 -8.33 -7.53 -11.77
C CYS A 6 -7.86 -7.34 -10.32
N PHE A 7 -6.66 -7.75 -9.94
CA PHE A 7 -6.22 -7.73 -8.53
C PHE A 7 -5.17 -6.65 -8.31
N MET A 8 -5.57 -5.39 -8.39
CA MET A 8 -4.63 -4.30 -8.52
C MET A 8 -4.82 -3.24 -7.43
N CYS A 9 -4.33 -3.52 -6.22
CA CYS A 9 -4.14 -2.45 -5.25
C CYS A 9 -3.32 -1.30 -5.84
N THR A 10 -3.50 -0.09 -5.33
CA THR A 10 -2.74 1.08 -5.75
C THR A 10 -2.39 1.92 -4.53
N TYR A 11 -1.15 2.40 -4.49
CA TYR A 11 -0.70 3.40 -3.53
C TYR A 11 -0.13 4.60 -4.26
N ILE A 12 -0.50 5.80 -3.79
CA ILE A 12 0.15 7.07 -4.09
C ILE A 12 0.93 7.44 -2.84
N PHE A 13 2.20 7.80 -2.98
CA PHE A 13 3.00 8.20 -1.84
C PHE A 13 3.98 9.31 -2.19
N ARG A 14 4.37 10.07 -1.19
CA ARG A 14 5.43 11.05 -1.29
C ARG A 14 6.51 10.74 -0.26
N TYR A 15 7.75 10.67 -0.71
CA TYR A 15 8.96 10.62 0.11
C TYR A 15 9.71 11.94 -0.03
N ASP A 16 9.92 12.63 1.09
CA ASP A 16 10.70 13.86 1.18
C ASP A 16 11.29 13.96 2.59
N PRO A 17 12.55 13.48 2.77
CA PRO A 17 13.16 13.37 4.10
C PRO A 17 13.40 14.72 4.78
N ASP A 18 13.37 15.83 4.02
CA ASP A 18 13.61 17.17 4.52
C ASP A 18 12.32 17.92 4.89
N SER A 19 11.15 17.31 4.67
CA SER A 19 9.86 17.92 4.98
C SER A 19 9.41 17.67 6.42
N GLU A 20 8.38 18.40 6.87
CA GLU A 20 7.73 18.15 8.17
C GLU A 20 7.09 16.77 8.26
N TRP A 21 6.66 16.23 7.13
CA TRP A 21 6.06 14.91 6.99
C TRP A 21 6.84 14.10 5.94
N PRO A 22 7.96 13.49 6.29
CA PRO A 22 8.86 12.82 5.35
C PRO A 22 8.24 11.72 4.50
N PHE A 23 7.17 11.08 4.98
CA PHE A 23 6.49 10.03 4.23
C PHE A 23 4.97 10.16 4.35
N LEU A 24 4.31 10.24 3.20
CA LEU A 24 2.85 10.26 3.05
C LEU A 24 2.46 9.13 2.11
N ILE A 25 1.47 8.33 2.48
CA ILE A 25 0.93 7.27 1.64
C ILE A 25 -0.59 7.21 1.73
N ALA A 26 -1.25 7.07 0.60
CA ALA A 26 -2.67 6.78 0.50
C ALA A 26 -2.90 5.70 -0.54
N GLY A 27 -3.81 4.78 -0.28
CA GLY A 27 -4.07 3.71 -1.22
C GLY A 27 -5.35 2.95 -1.00
N ASN A 28 -5.68 2.17 -2.02
CA ASN A 28 -6.82 1.28 -2.06
C ASN A 28 -6.38 -0.18 -1.98
N ARG A 29 -7.14 -0.96 -1.23
CA ARG A 29 -7.07 -2.41 -1.30
C ARG A 29 -8.19 -2.91 -2.21
N ASP A 30 -7.81 -3.59 -3.28
CA ASP A 30 -8.73 -4.25 -4.19
C ASP A 30 -8.69 -5.76 -3.92
N GLU A 31 -9.86 -6.35 -3.68
CA GLU A 31 -9.97 -7.75 -3.28
C GLU A 31 -11.36 -8.32 -3.62
N LEU A 32 -11.48 -9.63 -3.58
CA LEU A 32 -12.78 -10.29 -3.57
C LEU A 32 -13.58 -9.86 -2.34
N ARG A 33 -14.81 -9.39 -2.55
CA ARG A 33 -15.70 -8.96 -1.45
C ARG A 33 -16.03 -10.07 -0.46
N SER A 34 -15.94 -11.32 -0.91
CA SER A 34 -16.13 -12.50 -0.07
C SER A 34 -14.94 -12.85 0.82
N ARG A 35 -13.74 -12.24 0.55
CA ARG A 35 -12.55 -12.52 1.35
C ARG A 35 -12.64 -11.84 2.70
N PRO A 36 -12.59 -12.61 3.82
CA PRO A 36 -12.76 -12.03 5.16
C PRO A 36 -11.50 -11.29 5.60
N TRP A 37 -11.70 -10.14 6.25
CA TRP A 37 -10.65 -9.30 6.80
C TRP A 37 -11.15 -8.49 8.00
N LEU A 38 -10.21 -7.95 8.77
CA LEU A 38 -10.47 -7.05 9.90
C LEU A 38 -9.82 -5.70 9.65
N PRO A 39 -10.46 -4.58 10.06
CA PRO A 39 -9.87 -3.26 9.96
C PRO A 39 -8.60 -3.14 10.80
N PRO A 40 -7.75 -2.11 10.52
CA PRO A 40 -6.52 -1.91 11.25
C PRO A 40 -6.70 -1.85 12.76
N ALA A 41 -5.91 -2.65 13.45
CA ALA A 41 -5.81 -2.72 14.90
C ALA A 41 -4.55 -3.54 15.29
N ARG A 42 -4.35 -3.78 16.56
CA ARG A 42 -3.27 -4.64 17.08
C ARG A 42 -3.79 -6.09 17.15
N HIS A 43 -3.64 -6.84 16.06
CA HIS A 43 -4.21 -8.17 15.90
C HIS A 43 -3.28 -9.33 16.26
N TRP A 44 -1.97 -9.08 16.37
CA TRP A 44 -0.96 -10.12 16.57
C TRP A 44 -0.35 -10.04 17.98
N PRO A 45 -0.63 -11.00 18.88
CA PRO A 45 -0.09 -10.98 20.24
C PRO A 45 1.43 -11.06 20.33
N ASP A 46 2.08 -11.64 19.32
CA ASP A 46 3.52 -11.75 19.17
C ASP A 46 4.17 -10.53 18.48
N ARG A 47 3.36 -9.56 18.03
CA ARG A 47 3.76 -8.30 17.39
C ARG A 47 2.90 -7.15 17.92
N GLU A 48 3.01 -6.88 19.21
CA GLU A 48 2.16 -5.91 19.91
C GLU A 48 2.32 -4.47 19.41
N ASP A 49 3.45 -4.16 18.77
CA ASP A 49 3.78 -2.85 18.19
C ASP A 49 3.27 -2.65 16.77
N VAL A 50 2.62 -3.65 16.17
CA VAL A 50 2.08 -3.56 14.81
C VAL A 50 0.61 -3.19 14.82
N VAL A 51 0.28 -2.12 14.06
CA VAL A 51 -1.08 -1.70 13.74
C VAL A 51 -1.32 -1.91 12.25
N ALA A 52 -2.22 -2.81 11.91
CA ALA A 52 -2.51 -3.17 10.52
C ALA A 52 -3.87 -3.85 10.39
N GLY A 53 -4.46 -3.79 9.21
CA GLY A 53 -5.60 -4.64 8.87
C GLY A 53 -5.17 -6.10 8.80
N LYS A 54 -6.07 -7.03 9.10
CA LYS A 54 -5.76 -8.46 9.09
C LYS A 54 -6.56 -9.19 8.02
N ASP A 55 -5.86 -9.86 7.12
CA ASP A 55 -6.45 -10.89 6.28
C ASP A 55 -6.68 -12.14 7.15
N THR A 56 -7.92 -12.41 7.49
CA THR A 56 -8.22 -13.52 8.42
C THR A 56 -8.09 -14.90 7.78
N LEU A 57 -8.08 -14.96 6.45
CA LEU A 57 -7.88 -16.22 5.74
C LEU A 57 -6.39 -16.63 5.71
N ALA A 58 -5.51 -15.67 5.42
CA ALA A 58 -4.08 -15.94 5.30
C ALA A 58 -3.26 -15.55 6.54
N GLY A 59 -3.83 -14.77 7.46
CA GLY A 59 -3.21 -14.36 8.72
C GLY A 59 -2.28 -13.16 8.66
N GLY A 60 -1.94 -12.66 7.46
CA GLY A 60 -1.07 -11.52 7.25
C GLY A 60 -1.82 -10.19 7.05
N THR A 61 -1.12 -9.22 6.50
CA THR A 61 -1.66 -7.89 6.20
C THR A 61 -1.23 -7.39 4.82
N TRP A 62 -1.84 -6.30 4.37
CA TRP A 62 -1.49 -5.62 3.11
C TRP A 62 -0.80 -4.27 3.33
N LEU A 63 -1.06 -3.62 4.46
CA LEU A 63 -0.49 -2.34 4.86
C LEU A 63 -0.45 -2.26 6.38
N GLY A 64 0.66 -1.83 6.92
CA GLY A 64 0.80 -1.66 8.36
C GLY A 64 1.78 -0.58 8.77
N LEU A 65 1.69 -0.21 10.04
CA LEU A 65 2.55 0.74 10.73
C LEU A 65 3.02 0.10 12.03
N SER A 66 4.32 0.19 12.31
CA SER A 66 4.87 -0.18 13.62
C SER A 66 5.03 1.02 14.55
N ASP A 67 5.10 0.77 15.85
CA ASP A 67 5.34 1.82 16.85
C ASP A 67 6.72 2.47 16.71
N THR A 68 7.66 1.81 16.04
CA THR A 68 8.97 2.40 15.69
C THR A 68 8.92 3.33 14.48
N GLY A 69 7.77 3.44 13.81
CA GLY A 69 7.56 4.33 12.67
C GLY A 69 7.91 3.73 11.31
N VAL A 70 7.93 2.41 11.18
CA VAL A 70 8.07 1.73 9.88
C VAL A 70 6.69 1.53 9.26
N VAL A 71 6.56 1.87 8.00
CA VAL A 71 5.39 1.57 7.14
C VAL A 71 5.80 0.53 6.12
N ALA A 72 4.95 -0.48 5.91
CA ALA A 72 5.13 -1.47 4.87
C ALA A 72 3.80 -1.73 4.15
N ALA A 73 3.84 -1.75 2.82
CA ALA A 73 2.68 -1.95 1.96
C ALA A 73 3.01 -2.90 0.81
N ILE A 74 2.21 -3.96 0.62
CA ILE A 74 2.45 -4.96 -0.40
C ILE A 74 1.36 -4.95 -1.48
N LEU A 75 1.77 -5.23 -2.71
CA LEU A 75 0.91 -5.31 -3.89
C LEU A 75 1.27 -6.54 -4.72
N ASN A 76 0.27 -7.15 -5.31
CA ASN A 76 0.49 -8.22 -6.27
C ASN A 76 1.06 -7.65 -7.57
N LYS A 77 2.02 -8.33 -8.16
CA LYS A 77 2.45 -8.02 -9.52
C LYS A 77 1.59 -8.72 -10.57
N LYS A 78 1.60 -8.18 -11.78
CA LYS A 78 0.95 -8.79 -12.94
C LYS A 78 1.46 -10.23 -13.10
N LYS A 79 0.59 -11.17 -13.41
CA LYS A 79 0.87 -12.62 -13.50
C LYS A 79 1.04 -13.37 -12.16
N ALA A 80 0.81 -12.72 -11.03
CA ALA A 80 0.96 -13.32 -9.70
C ALA A 80 -0.37 -13.70 -9.04
N LEU A 81 -1.39 -14.03 -9.82
CA LEU A 81 -2.77 -14.16 -9.36
C LEU A 81 -3.20 -15.61 -9.09
N GLY A 82 -4.16 -15.75 -8.18
CA GLY A 82 -4.73 -17.02 -7.77
C GLY A 82 -3.93 -17.72 -6.66
N PRO A 83 -4.50 -18.77 -6.08
CA PRO A 83 -3.83 -19.54 -5.05
C PRO A 83 -2.59 -20.25 -5.58
N ALA A 84 -1.54 -20.30 -4.78
CA ALA A 84 -0.35 -21.08 -5.03
C ALA A 84 -0.04 -21.88 -3.75
N PRO A 85 -0.49 -23.15 -3.65
CA PRO A 85 -0.37 -23.94 -2.43
C PRO A 85 1.07 -24.11 -1.92
N ASP A 86 2.03 -24.04 -2.82
CA ASP A 86 3.45 -24.21 -2.52
C ASP A 86 4.16 -22.91 -2.13
N LYS A 87 3.44 -21.78 -2.08
CA LYS A 87 4.02 -20.47 -1.78
C LYS A 87 3.47 -19.91 -0.47
N ARG A 88 4.35 -19.21 0.26
CA ARG A 88 3.97 -18.48 1.48
C ARG A 88 3.08 -17.27 1.16
N SER A 89 2.25 -16.87 2.10
CA SER A 89 1.45 -15.65 2.00
C SER A 89 2.36 -14.41 1.92
N ARG A 90 2.10 -13.54 0.94
CA ARG A 90 2.81 -12.25 0.81
C ARG A 90 2.54 -11.31 1.97
N GLY A 91 1.38 -11.46 2.64
CA GLY A 91 1.04 -10.66 3.82
C GLY A 91 1.96 -10.91 5.02
N GLU A 92 2.64 -12.05 5.09
CA GLU A 92 3.68 -12.32 6.09
C GLU A 92 4.91 -11.42 5.90
N ILE A 93 5.25 -11.08 4.66
CA ILE A 93 6.39 -10.20 4.35
C ILE A 93 6.20 -8.83 4.95
N VAL A 94 4.98 -8.30 4.94
CA VAL A 94 4.66 -7.00 5.57
C VAL A 94 4.91 -7.07 7.07
N LEU A 95 4.44 -8.12 7.73
CA LEU A 95 4.67 -8.31 9.17
C LEU A 95 6.16 -8.45 9.50
N ASP A 96 6.89 -9.23 8.73
CA ASP A 96 8.34 -9.41 8.89
C ASP A 96 9.09 -8.07 8.71
N ALA A 97 8.69 -7.23 7.75
CA ALA A 97 9.26 -5.90 7.56
C ALA A 97 8.99 -4.98 8.76
N LEU A 98 7.79 -5.05 9.33
CA LEU A 98 7.39 -4.24 10.49
C LEU A 98 8.04 -4.67 11.81
N ASP A 99 8.64 -5.86 11.86
CA ASP A 99 9.41 -6.34 13.01
C ASP A 99 10.78 -5.63 13.17
N HIS A 100 11.23 -4.92 12.14
CA HIS A 100 12.50 -4.21 12.15
C HIS A 100 12.35 -2.78 12.72
N PRO A 101 13.42 -2.26 13.38
CA PRO A 101 13.36 -0.93 14.01
C PRO A 101 13.31 0.23 13.03
N ASP A 102 13.77 0.02 11.79
CA ASP A 102 13.81 1.03 10.74
C ASP A 102 13.71 0.41 9.33
N ALA A 103 13.49 1.27 8.32
CA ALA A 103 13.32 0.85 6.94
C ALA A 103 14.61 0.25 6.34
N VAL A 104 15.77 0.72 6.72
CA VAL A 104 17.06 0.20 6.23
C VAL A 104 17.27 -1.24 6.67
N ASP A 105 17.05 -1.55 7.94
CA ASP A 105 17.20 -2.91 8.46
C ASP A 105 16.15 -3.85 7.86
N ALA A 106 14.91 -3.40 7.68
CA ALA A 106 13.88 -4.16 7.01
C ALA A 106 14.24 -4.48 5.54
N ALA A 107 14.73 -3.50 4.80
CA ALA A 107 15.16 -3.69 3.42
C ALA A 107 16.36 -4.64 3.30
N LYS A 108 17.34 -4.52 4.20
CA LYS A 108 18.50 -5.45 4.25
C LYS A 108 18.09 -6.89 4.52
N ALA A 109 17.15 -7.11 5.44
CA ALA A 109 16.64 -8.44 5.74
C ALA A 109 15.98 -9.09 4.51
N LEU A 110 15.31 -8.29 3.67
CA LEU A 110 14.68 -8.78 2.44
C LEU A 110 15.67 -9.13 1.33
N LEU A 111 16.87 -8.54 1.30
CA LEU A 111 17.92 -8.94 0.36
C LEU A 111 18.32 -10.42 0.54
N ASP A 112 18.23 -10.93 1.76
CA ASP A 112 18.55 -12.31 2.10
C ASP A 112 17.33 -13.25 2.04
N ALA A 113 16.15 -12.72 1.68
CA ALA A 113 14.92 -13.51 1.61
C ALA A 113 14.95 -14.49 0.44
N ASN A 114 14.41 -15.69 0.67
CA ASN A 114 14.22 -16.68 -0.39
C ASN A 114 13.02 -16.28 -1.27
N GLY A 115 13.30 -15.67 -2.42
CA GLY A 115 12.29 -15.25 -3.40
C GLY A 115 11.42 -16.40 -3.90
N ASP A 116 11.97 -17.62 -4.01
CA ASP A 116 11.21 -18.80 -4.46
C ASP A 116 10.07 -19.18 -3.51
N ALA A 117 10.12 -18.74 -2.26
CA ALA A 117 9.04 -18.99 -1.30
C ALA A 117 7.76 -18.18 -1.56
N TYR A 118 7.83 -17.14 -2.40
CA TYR A 118 6.73 -16.21 -2.63
C TYR A 118 6.41 -16.04 -4.12
N ARG A 119 5.16 -15.69 -4.37
CA ARG A 119 4.73 -15.23 -5.70
C ARG A 119 5.21 -13.79 -5.92
N PRO A 120 5.29 -13.33 -7.20
CA PRO A 120 5.70 -11.96 -7.52
C PRO A 120 4.94 -10.89 -6.73
N PHE A 121 5.66 -9.87 -6.27
CA PHE A 121 5.09 -8.75 -5.52
C PHE A 121 5.89 -7.46 -5.73
N ASN A 122 5.23 -6.34 -5.43
CA ASN A 122 5.83 -5.06 -5.09
C ASN A 122 5.66 -4.82 -3.60
N LEU A 123 6.68 -4.27 -2.95
CA LEU A 123 6.62 -3.88 -1.55
C LEU A 123 7.24 -2.49 -1.39
N ILE A 124 6.54 -1.62 -0.68
CA ILE A 124 7.09 -0.34 -0.23
C ILE A 124 7.39 -0.46 1.26
N ILE A 125 8.61 -0.10 1.64
CA ILE A 125 9.02 0.02 3.05
C ILE A 125 9.55 1.43 3.24
N ALA A 126 9.07 2.13 4.24
CA ALA A 126 9.52 3.47 4.58
C ALA A 126 9.50 3.74 6.07
N ASP A 127 10.31 4.68 6.48
CA ASP A 127 10.23 5.39 7.74
C ASP A 127 10.35 6.90 7.49
N ASN A 128 10.65 7.70 8.52
CA ASN A 128 10.79 9.14 8.37
C ASN A 128 12.18 9.59 7.85
N ARG A 129 13.03 8.67 7.43
CA ARG A 129 14.39 8.93 6.92
C ARG A 129 14.64 8.29 5.56
N ASP A 130 14.14 7.07 5.35
CA ASP A 130 14.44 6.25 4.18
C ASP A 130 13.19 5.61 3.61
N ALA A 131 13.20 5.38 2.30
CA ALA A 131 12.14 4.68 1.60
C ALA A 131 12.72 3.75 0.53
N PHE A 132 12.14 2.56 0.41
CA PHE A 132 12.58 1.53 -0.52
C PHE A 132 11.40 0.92 -1.27
N TRP A 133 11.63 0.62 -2.53
CA TRP A 133 10.78 -0.24 -3.34
C TRP A 133 11.48 -1.58 -3.52
N ILE A 134 10.79 -2.65 -3.12
CA ILE A 134 11.25 -4.01 -3.27
C ILE A 134 10.42 -4.68 -4.36
N ALA A 135 11.12 -5.13 -5.42
CA ALA A 135 10.52 -5.80 -6.56
C ALA A 135 10.87 -7.29 -6.55
N HIS A 136 9.88 -8.15 -6.69
CA HIS A 136 10.04 -9.59 -6.83
C HIS A 136 9.29 -10.08 -8.06
N GLU A 137 10.02 -10.66 -9.00
CA GLU A 137 9.50 -11.10 -10.30
C GLU A 137 9.15 -12.60 -10.36
N GLY A 138 9.32 -13.34 -9.26
CA GLY A 138 9.13 -14.78 -9.20
C GLY A 138 10.41 -15.59 -9.36
N GLU A 139 11.56 -14.93 -9.27
CA GLU A 139 12.89 -15.53 -9.28
C GLU A 139 13.34 -15.84 -7.84
N ASP A 140 14.52 -16.42 -7.69
CA ASP A 140 15.11 -16.74 -6.40
C ASP A 140 15.50 -15.50 -5.58
N LYS A 141 15.68 -14.36 -6.25
CA LYS A 141 16.14 -13.10 -5.65
C LYS A 141 15.06 -12.04 -5.63
N VAL A 142 15.20 -11.20 -4.63
CA VAL A 142 14.41 -9.98 -4.43
C VAL A 142 15.29 -8.77 -4.74
N HIS A 143 14.76 -7.78 -5.42
CA HIS A 143 15.50 -6.57 -5.81
C HIS A 143 15.06 -5.40 -4.94
N VAL A 144 16.01 -4.75 -4.25
CA VAL A 144 15.78 -3.59 -3.38
C VAL A 144 16.28 -2.34 -4.06
N HIS A 145 15.38 -1.35 -4.21
CA HIS A 145 15.68 -0.06 -4.84
C HIS A 145 15.40 1.07 -3.85
N PRO A 146 16.38 1.94 -3.54
CA PRO A 146 16.11 3.20 -2.87
C PRO A 146 15.12 4.03 -3.68
N ILE A 147 14.20 4.73 -3.00
CA ILE A 147 13.24 5.62 -3.63
C ILE A 147 13.81 7.04 -3.63
N GLU A 148 13.78 7.69 -4.79
CA GLU A 148 14.13 9.10 -4.91
C GLU A 148 13.06 9.99 -4.27
N PRO A 149 13.45 11.14 -3.67
CA PRO A 149 12.49 12.11 -3.17
C PRO A 149 11.47 12.53 -4.25
N GLY A 150 10.22 12.62 -3.88
CA GLY A 150 9.12 13.01 -4.76
C GLY A 150 7.86 12.20 -4.56
N VAL A 151 6.89 12.45 -5.43
CA VAL A 151 5.62 11.72 -5.47
C VAL A 151 5.70 10.57 -6.46
N HIS A 152 5.22 9.44 -6.04
CA HIS A 152 5.25 8.18 -6.77
C HIS A 152 3.90 7.48 -6.74
N LEU A 153 3.69 6.61 -7.74
CA LEU A 153 2.54 5.72 -7.80
C LEU A 153 3.02 4.29 -8.06
N ILE A 154 2.48 3.34 -7.29
CA ILE A 154 2.76 1.91 -7.44
C ILE A 154 1.47 1.12 -7.51
N SER A 155 1.42 0.15 -8.42
CA SER A 155 0.38 -0.84 -8.53
C SER A 155 0.99 -2.21 -8.88
N HIS A 156 0.43 -2.92 -9.82
CA HIS A 156 0.95 -4.23 -10.28
C HIS A 156 2.14 -4.16 -11.26
N ASN A 157 2.49 -2.98 -11.71
CA ASN A 157 3.67 -2.70 -12.55
C ASN A 157 4.85 -2.24 -11.69
N ASP A 158 5.97 -1.96 -12.32
CA ASP A 158 7.10 -1.32 -11.68
C ASP A 158 6.75 0.09 -11.22
N LEU A 159 7.50 0.61 -10.26
CA LEU A 159 7.29 1.94 -9.71
C LEU A 159 7.19 3.00 -10.82
N ASP A 160 6.17 3.85 -10.74
CA ASP A 160 5.90 4.96 -11.66
C ASP A 160 5.66 4.53 -13.11
N THR A 161 5.31 3.28 -13.35
CA THR A 161 5.06 2.76 -14.70
C THR A 161 3.65 2.17 -14.85
N GLY A 162 3.26 1.99 -16.09
CA GLY A 162 1.98 1.40 -16.47
C GLY A 162 0.82 2.40 -16.51
N LEU A 163 -0.33 1.93 -16.98
CA LEU A 163 -1.47 2.76 -17.31
C LEU A 163 -1.96 3.64 -16.15
N ARG A 164 -1.95 3.13 -14.92
CA ARG A 164 -2.36 3.90 -13.74
C ARG A 164 -1.41 5.06 -13.44
N ALA A 165 -0.10 4.83 -13.53
CA ALA A 165 0.89 5.89 -13.35
C ALA A 165 0.80 6.93 -14.48
N GLU A 166 0.71 6.48 -15.74
CA GLU A 166 0.55 7.36 -16.91
C GLU A 166 -0.69 8.24 -16.80
N THR A 167 -1.77 7.72 -16.22
CA THR A 167 -3.04 8.45 -16.07
C THR A 167 -3.07 9.40 -14.89
N HIS A 168 -2.49 9.01 -13.75
CA HIS A 168 -2.75 9.69 -12.47
C HIS A 168 -1.55 10.37 -11.84
N LEU A 169 -0.30 9.99 -12.15
CA LEU A 169 0.87 10.45 -11.43
C LEU A 169 1.08 11.97 -11.51
N ALA A 170 0.84 12.59 -12.68
CA ALA A 170 0.96 14.03 -12.82
C ALA A 170 0.01 14.80 -11.89
N ARG A 171 -1.25 14.36 -11.81
CA ARG A 171 -2.24 14.96 -10.90
C ARG A 171 -1.92 14.70 -9.43
N ALA A 172 -1.36 13.53 -9.11
CA ALA A 172 -0.90 13.22 -7.76
C ALA A 172 0.23 14.16 -7.32
N ARG A 173 1.14 14.49 -8.23
CA ARG A 173 2.23 15.45 -7.99
C ARG A 173 1.73 16.87 -7.75
N GLU A 174 0.67 17.28 -8.44
CA GLU A 174 0.03 18.59 -8.25
C GLU A 174 -0.82 18.66 -6.98
N GLY A 175 -1.28 17.51 -6.47
CA GLY A 175 -2.24 17.40 -5.37
C GLY A 175 -1.66 16.85 -4.07
N VAL A 176 -0.38 17.06 -3.80
CA VAL A 176 0.25 16.59 -2.55
C VAL A 176 -0.52 17.13 -1.34
N PRO A 177 -0.85 16.27 -0.35
CA PRO A 177 -1.51 16.69 0.87
C PRO A 177 -0.75 17.82 1.60
N GLU A 178 -1.47 18.81 2.05
CA GLU A 178 -0.96 19.98 2.78
C GLU A 178 -1.85 20.27 4.00
N GLY A 179 -1.26 20.83 5.04
CA GLY A 179 -1.97 21.19 6.27
C GLY A 179 -1.88 20.11 7.35
N ALA A 180 -2.93 19.96 8.14
CA ALA A 180 -2.99 18.99 9.21
C ALA A 180 -3.19 17.58 8.63
N MET A 181 -2.24 16.68 8.84
CA MET A 181 -2.27 15.34 8.24
C MET A 181 -3.33 14.42 8.88
N ASP A 182 -3.81 14.74 10.07
CA ASP A 182 -4.92 14.07 10.75
C ASP A 182 -6.31 14.58 10.30
N ASP A 183 -6.34 15.59 9.44
CA ASP A 183 -7.56 16.09 8.80
C ASP A 183 -7.76 15.42 7.43
N PRO A 184 -8.83 14.65 7.20
CA PRO A 184 -9.11 14.07 5.90
C PRO A 184 -9.19 15.07 4.75
N GLU A 185 -9.57 16.32 5.00
CA GLU A 185 -9.64 17.36 3.97
C GLU A 185 -8.27 17.68 3.36
N SER A 186 -7.20 17.54 4.14
CA SER A 186 -5.82 17.72 3.65
C SER A 186 -5.44 16.74 2.54
N TRP A 187 -6.15 15.62 2.44
CA TRP A 187 -5.91 14.54 1.48
C TRP A 187 -6.90 14.52 0.31
N GLU A 188 -7.81 15.50 0.23
CA GLU A 188 -8.95 15.47 -0.69
C GLU A 188 -8.56 15.19 -2.15
N ARG A 189 -7.45 15.75 -2.63
CA ARG A 189 -6.99 15.58 -4.02
C ARG A 189 -6.51 14.16 -4.30
N TRP A 190 -5.78 13.55 -3.39
CA TRP A 190 -5.38 12.14 -3.53
C TRP A 190 -6.57 11.19 -3.33
N VAL A 191 -7.45 11.48 -2.39
CA VAL A 191 -8.69 10.72 -2.19
C VAL A 191 -9.57 10.79 -3.44
N ALA A 192 -9.67 11.94 -4.08
CA ALA A 192 -10.39 12.09 -5.34
C ALA A 192 -9.83 11.19 -6.45
N LEU A 193 -8.51 11.13 -6.61
CA LEU A 193 -7.86 10.22 -7.56
C LEU A 193 -8.17 8.75 -7.24
N LEU A 194 -8.01 8.36 -5.97
CA LEU A 194 -8.29 7.01 -5.50
C LEU A 194 -9.78 6.63 -5.62
N SER A 195 -10.67 7.61 -5.75
CA SER A 195 -12.12 7.41 -5.87
C SER A 195 -12.60 7.37 -7.32
N GLU A 196 -11.74 7.65 -8.30
CA GLU A 196 -12.10 7.66 -9.71
C GLU A 196 -12.45 6.26 -10.21
N ARG A 197 -13.65 6.13 -10.75
CA ARG A 197 -14.17 4.90 -11.39
C ARG A 197 -13.99 4.96 -12.89
N ALA A 198 -13.90 3.79 -13.52
CA ALA A 198 -13.99 3.70 -14.96
C ALA A 198 -15.44 3.95 -15.43
N GLU A 199 -15.57 4.59 -16.59
CA GLU A 199 -16.86 4.64 -17.28
C GLU A 199 -17.29 3.21 -17.68
N PRO A 200 -18.59 2.90 -17.63
CA PRO A 200 -19.10 1.63 -18.12
C PRO A 200 -18.62 1.36 -19.55
N ASP A 201 -18.21 0.14 -19.81
CA ASP A 201 -17.71 -0.31 -21.13
C ASP A 201 -16.43 0.41 -21.63
N SER A 202 -15.74 1.12 -20.76
CA SER A 202 -14.45 1.74 -21.10
C SER A 202 -13.38 0.67 -21.39
N GLU A 203 -12.67 0.81 -22.48
CA GLU A 203 -11.48 0.01 -22.77
C GLU A 203 -10.30 0.34 -21.80
N TYR A 204 -10.39 1.47 -21.10
CA TYR A 204 -9.39 1.95 -20.13
C TYR A 204 -9.78 1.69 -18.67
N TRP A 205 -10.69 0.76 -18.41
CA TRP A 205 -11.14 0.46 -17.05
C TRP A 205 -9.99 0.11 -16.09
N GLU A 206 -8.89 -0.45 -16.61
CA GLU A 206 -7.68 -0.78 -15.82
C GLU A 206 -6.98 0.48 -15.28
N ALA A 207 -7.24 1.66 -15.84
CA ALA A 207 -6.69 2.92 -15.33
C ALA A 207 -7.41 3.41 -14.07
N ALA A 208 -8.64 2.98 -13.83
CA ALA A 208 -9.40 3.38 -12.66
C ALA A 208 -8.74 2.89 -11.37
N LEU A 209 -8.64 3.77 -10.37
CA LEU A 209 -8.10 3.41 -9.05
C LEU A 209 -9.16 2.86 -8.13
N ASN A 210 -10.44 3.24 -8.31
CA ASN A 210 -11.58 2.67 -7.63
C ASN A 210 -12.21 1.60 -8.53
N VAL A 211 -12.03 0.34 -8.14
CA VAL A 211 -12.43 -0.82 -8.94
C VAL A 211 -13.78 -1.35 -8.47
N ASP A 212 -14.66 -1.63 -9.42
CA ASP A 212 -15.94 -2.27 -9.17
C ASP A 212 -16.29 -3.24 -10.31
N VAL A 213 -16.21 -4.54 -10.03
CA VAL A 213 -16.51 -5.62 -10.96
C VAL A 213 -17.53 -6.56 -10.33
N PRO A 214 -18.83 -6.18 -10.31
CA PRO A 214 -19.88 -6.89 -9.61
C PRO A 214 -20.03 -8.36 -10.02
N ASP A 215 -19.90 -8.67 -11.29
CA ASP A 215 -20.04 -10.03 -11.84
C ASP A 215 -19.01 -11.01 -11.25
N TRP A 216 -17.91 -10.50 -10.72
CA TRP A 216 -16.88 -11.30 -10.06
C TRP A 216 -16.83 -11.13 -8.55
N GLY A 217 -17.68 -10.27 -8.01
CA GLY A 217 -17.65 -9.93 -6.59
C GLY A 217 -16.32 -9.29 -6.16
N PHE A 218 -15.66 -8.58 -7.10
CA PHE A 218 -14.36 -7.98 -6.89
C PHE A 218 -14.43 -6.45 -6.92
N GLY A 219 -13.63 -5.78 -6.11
CA GLY A 219 -13.52 -4.33 -6.15
C GLY A 219 -12.69 -3.75 -5.02
N THR A 220 -12.69 -2.43 -4.94
CA THR A 220 -12.06 -1.71 -3.84
C THR A 220 -12.85 -1.93 -2.56
N VAL A 221 -12.23 -2.59 -1.58
CA VAL A 221 -12.88 -2.99 -0.32
C VAL A 221 -12.50 -2.10 0.85
N SER A 222 -11.39 -1.39 0.76
CA SER A 222 -10.93 -0.44 1.78
C SER A 222 -9.95 0.57 1.22
N SER A 223 -9.74 1.64 1.97
CA SER A 223 -8.79 2.69 1.66
C SER A 223 -8.07 3.12 2.93
N ALA A 224 -6.82 3.52 2.82
CA ALA A 224 -6.02 3.89 3.99
C ALA A 224 -5.09 5.06 3.69
N ILE A 225 -4.78 5.82 4.72
CA ILE A 225 -3.88 6.96 4.72
C ILE A 225 -2.92 6.82 5.89
N ILE A 226 -1.61 6.96 5.64
CA ILE A 226 -0.59 7.03 6.69
C ILE A 226 0.31 8.23 6.41
N ALA A 227 0.65 8.98 7.45
CA ALA A 227 1.65 10.05 7.43
C ALA A 227 2.65 9.86 8.56
N LEU A 228 3.93 9.96 8.25
CA LEU A 228 5.00 9.90 9.24
C LEU A 228 5.59 11.29 9.45
N PRO A 229 5.64 11.77 10.71
CA PRO A 229 6.22 13.07 11.03
C PRO A 229 7.75 13.02 11.01
N SER A 230 8.36 14.18 10.83
CA SER A 230 9.80 14.36 10.95
C SER A 230 10.29 13.97 12.36
N MET A 231 11.47 13.39 12.43
CA MET A 231 12.16 13.13 13.69
C MET A 231 12.48 14.41 14.48
N HIS A 232 12.45 15.56 13.83
CA HIS A 232 12.70 16.88 14.46
C HIS A 232 11.47 17.48 15.14
N ASP A 233 10.29 16.90 14.90
CA ASP A 233 9.05 17.26 15.58
C ASP A 233 8.71 16.24 16.67
N GLU A 234 9.27 16.43 17.87
CA GLU A 234 9.08 15.53 19.02
C GLU A 234 7.61 15.43 19.48
N GLY A 235 6.78 16.39 19.12
CA GLY A 235 5.35 16.44 19.50
C GLY A 235 4.43 15.77 18.52
N ALA A 236 4.84 15.61 17.26
CA ALA A 236 4.01 15.01 16.22
C ALA A 236 4.00 13.48 16.33
N LYS A 237 2.84 12.91 16.04
CA LYS A 237 2.64 11.45 16.00
C LYS A 237 2.33 11.00 14.59
N PRO A 238 2.64 9.74 14.22
CA PRO A 238 2.14 9.17 12.99
C PRO A 238 0.63 9.28 12.90
N VAL A 239 0.14 9.56 11.69
CA VAL A 239 -1.28 9.54 11.37
C VAL A 239 -1.59 8.24 10.64
N PHE A 240 -2.63 7.55 11.08
CA PHE A 240 -3.19 6.40 10.38
C PHE A 240 -4.71 6.58 10.33
N MET A 241 -5.26 6.73 9.13
CA MET A 241 -6.70 6.81 8.90
C MET A 241 -7.16 5.71 7.95
N PHE A 242 -8.36 5.20 8.17
CA PHE A 242 -8.89 4.06 7.44
C PHE A 242 -10.35 4.30 7.05
N ALA A 243 -10.70 3.91 5.82
CA ALA A 243 -12.06 3.89 5.30
C ALA A 243 -12.47 2.45 4.96
N ASP A 244 -13.61 2.01 5.50
CA ASP A 244 -14.20 0.69 5.26
C ASP A 244 -15.00 0.71 3.95
N GLY A 245 -14.29 0.85 2.86
CA GLY A 245 -14.81 0.97 1.51
C GLY A 245 -14.00 1.96 0.69
N PRO A 246 -14.37 2.18 -0.58
CA PRO A 246 -13.75 3.22 -1.41
C PRO A 246 -14.07 4.62 -0.88
N GLY A 247 -13.15 5.57 -1.08
CA GLY A 247 -13.21 6.91 -0.52
C GLY A 247 -14.41 7.77 -0.95
N ASP A 248 -15.10 7.40 -2.04
CA ASP A 248 -16.35 8.03 -2.48
C ASP A 248 -17.60 7.52 -1.74
N GLN A 249 -17.48 6.43 -0.99
CA GLN A 249 -18.58 5.78 -0.27
C GLN A 249 -18.35 5.66 1.24
N ALA A 250 -17.12 5.70 1.67
CA ALA A 250 -16.74 5.53 3.07
C ALA A 250 -15.94 6.73 3.59
N THR A 251 -16.04 6.99 4.89
CA THR A 251 -15.33 8.08 5.56
C THR A 251 -14.05 7.56 6.19
N TYR A 252 -12.96 8.29 6.03
CA TYR A 252 -11.70 8.04 6.74
C TYR A 252 -11.85 8.38 8.22
N LYS A 253 -11.48 7.42 9.06
CA LYS A 253 -11.50 7.55 10.52
C LYS A 253 -10.12 7.21 11.09
N PRO A 254 -9.70 7.87 12.17
CA PRO A 254 -8.48 7.49 12.89
C PRO A 254 -8.51 6.02 13.32
N VAL A 255 -7.36 5.39 13.22
CA VAL A 255 -7.12 4.01 13.67
C VAL A 255 -6.71 4.01 15.13
#